data_07a87791bea9b0b42a48d7e6d9f4bd8f
#
_entry.id   07a87791bea9b0b42a48d7e6d9f4bd8f
#
_cell.length_a   1.000
_cell.length_b   1.000
_cell.length_c   1.000
_cell.angle_alpha   90.00
_cell.angle_beta   90.00
_cell.angle_gamma   90.00
#
_symmetry.space_group_name_H-M   'P 1'
#
loop_
_entity.id
_entity.type
_entity.pdbx_description
1 polymer ?
#
loop_
_entity_poly.entity_id
_entity_poly.type
_entity_poly.pdbx_seq_one_letter_code
_entity_poly.pdbx_strand_id
1 'polypeptide(L)'
;GVLQAGQLLALGDVVAAGRGRDDAERLLQKLGLGYRVLSMCVGDLGFTQAKKYDLEVWAAGQQRWLEVSSVSCFTDFQARRANTRYRQKDGKTAFVHTLNGSGLAVGRTMVAILENYQQPDGSVAIPAALQPYMGGKKVIEKL
;
A
#
# COMPACT_ATOMS: atom_id res chain seq x y z
N GLY A 1 -15.66 -17.85 -25.33
CA GLY A 1 -14.73 -16.96 -26.00
C GLY A 1 -13.37 -17.13 -25.39
N VAL A 2 -12.35 -17.37 -26.20
CA VAL A 2 -10.96 -17.48 -25.76
C VAL A 2 -10.48 -16.06 -25.44
N LEU A 3 -10.16 -15.78 -24.17
CA LEU A 3 -9.51 -14.53 -23.78
C LEU A 3 -8.14 -14.46 -24.48
N GLN A 4 -7.91 -13.39 -25.23
CA GLN A 4 -6.61 -13.17 -25.86
C GLN A 4 -5.52 -12.99 -24.80
N ALA A 5 -4.28 -13.39 -25.10
CA ALA A 5 -3.16 -13.34 -24.16
C ALA A 5 -2.96 -11.97 -23.49
N GLY A 6 -3.28 -10.86 -24.19
CA GLY A 6 -3.24 -9.51 -23.64
C GLY A 6 -4.29 -9.23 -22.56
N GLN A 7 -5.46 -9.85 -22.64
CA GLN A 7 -6.51 -9.73 -21.62
C GLN A 7 -6.17 -10.55 -20.36
N LEU A 8 -5.50 -11.68 -20.51
CA LEU A 8 -5.00 -12.49 -19.40
C LEU A 8 -3.88 -11.77 -18.63
N LEU A 9 -3.00 -11.05 -19.33
CA LEU A 9 -1.95 -10.23 -18.71
C LEU A 9 -2.55 -9.06 -17.94
N ALA A 10 -3.54 -8.36 -18.50
CA ALA A 10 -4.24 -7.26 -17.82
C ALA A 10 -4.98 -7.74 -16.56
N LEU A 11 -5.58 -8.93 -16.59
CA LEU A 11 -6.20 -9.53 -15.42
C LEU A 11 -5.16 -9.89 -14.35
N GLY A 12 -4.01 -10.42 -14.76
CA GLY A 12 -2.88 -10.71 -13.88
C GLY A 12 -2.34 -9.46 -13.17
N ASP A 13 -2.27 -8.34 -13.88
CA ASP A 13 -1.81 -7.07 -13.32
C ASP A 13 -2.79 -6.50 -12.28
N VAL A 14 -4.07 -6.59 -12.54
CA VAL A 14 -5.12 -6.17 -11.57
C VAL A 14 -5.07 -7.04 -10.33
N VAL A 15 -4.90 -8.36 -10.48
CA VAL A 15 -4.74 -9.31 -9.37
C VAL A 15 -3.46 -9.03 -8.59
N ALA A 16 -2.35 -8.75 -9.26
CA ALA A 16 -1.08 -8.43 -8.61
C ALA A 16 -1.14 -7.11 -7.84
N ALA A 17 -1.76 -6.06 -8.41
CA ALA A 17 -2.01 -4.81 -7.70
C ALA A 17 -2.92 -5.03 -6.47
N GLY A 18 -3.91 -5.92 -6.56
CA GLY A 18 -4.73 -6.35 -5.45
C GLY A 18 -3.92 -6.98 -4.32
N ARG A 19 -2.96 -7.85 -4.62
CA ARG A 19 -2.07 -8.46 -3.60
C ARG A 19 -1.22 -7.42 -2.86
N GLY A 20 -0.63 -6.46 -3.57
CA GLY A 20 0.12 -5.37 -2.96
C GLY A 20 -0.74 -4.52 -2.02
N ARG A 21 -2.00 -4.25 -2.42
CA ARG A 21 -3.01 -3.62 -1.55
C ARG A 21 -3.26 -4.47 -0.30
N ASP A 22 -3.50 -5.76 -0.46
CA ASP A 22 -3.80 -6.68 0.65
C ASP A 22 -2.64 -6.75 1.65
N ASP A 23 -1.39 -6.68 1.18
CA ASP A 23 -0.22 -6.64 2.06
C ASP A 23 -0.15 -5.35 2.88
N ALA A 24 -0.45 -4.20 2.27
CA ALA A 24 -0.54 -2.92 2.98
C ALA A 24 -1.72 -2.90 3.98
N GLU A 25 -2.89 -3.46 3.61
CA GLU A 25 -4.04 -3.61 4.51
C GLU A 25 -3.70 -4.44 5.75
N ARG A 26 -2.98 -5.57 5.56
CA ARG A 26 -2.53 -6.43 6.69
C ARG A 26 -1.67 -5.68 7.69
N LEU A 27 -0.85 -4.74 7.25
CA LEU A 27 -0.05 -3.90 8.16
C LEU A 27 -0.96 -2.99 8.99
N LEU A 28 -1.94 -2.34 8.37
CA LEU A 28 -2.89 -1.46 9.06
C LEU A 28 -3.77 -2.25 10.04
N GLN A 29 -4.22 -3.45 9.65
CA GLN A 29 -4.97 -4.35 10.51
C GLN A 29 -4.16 -4.78 11.75
N LYS A 30 -2.89 -5.14 11.57
CA LYS A 30 -1.99 -5.48 12.68
C LYS A 30 -1.75 -4.30 13.62
N LEU A 31 -1.76 -3.08 13.10
CA LEU A 31 -1.64 -1.86 13.89
C LEU A 31 -2.96 -1.47 14.56
N GLY A 32 -4.09 -2.11 14.21
CA GLY A 32 -5.42 -1.78 14.76
C GLY A 32 -5.93 -0.40 14.35
N LEU A 33 -5.45 0.14 13.23
CA LEU A 33 -5.87 1.45 12.73
C LEU A 33 -7.12 1.34 11.85
N GLY A 34 -8.08 2.24 12.05
CA GLY A 34 -9.19 2.42 11.12
C GLY A 34 -8.69 2.96 9.79
N TYR A 35 -9.00 2.27 8.69
CA TYR A 35 -8.53 2.64 7.36
C TYR A 35 -9.63 2.49 6.30
N ARG A 36 -9.40 3.09 5.15
CA ARG A 36 -10.19 2.87 3.93
C ARG A 36 -9.28 2.67 2.73
N VAL A 37 -9.81 1.98 1.71
CA VAL A 37 -9.12 1.75 0.43
C VAL A 37 -9.87 2.49 -0.65
N LEU A 38 -9.15 3.29 -1.42
CA LEU A 38 -9.66 4.04 -2.57
C LEU A 38 -9.16 3.39 -3.85
N SER A 39 -10.08 3.06 -4.76
CA SER A 39 -9.72 2.76 -6.15
C SER A 39 -9.71 4.07 -6.93
N MET A 40 -8.53 4.52 -7.30
CA MET A 40 -8.35 5.84 -7.91
C MET A 40 -8.99 5.89 -9.32
N CYS A 41 -9.66 7.00 -9.59
CA CYS A 41 -10.24 7.29 -10.90
C CYS A 41 -9.17 7.73 -11.90
N VAL A 42 -9.52 7.70 -13.19
CA VAL A 42 -8.58 8.04 -14.28
C VAL A 42 -8.01 9.46 -14.15
N GLY A 43 -8.81 10.41 -13.65
CA GLY A 43 -8.39 11.82 -13.48
C GLY A 43 -7.28 12.01 -12.42
N ASP A 44 -7.07 11.01 -11.55
CA ASP A 44 -6.05 11.04 -10.48
C ASP A 44 -4.95 9.98 -10.68
N LEU A 45 -4.94 9.34 -11.85
CA LEU A 45 -3.84 8.47 -12.26
C LEU A 45 -2.73 9.29 -12.91
N GLY A 46 -1.48 9.08 -12.49
CA GLY A 46 -0.34 9.55 -13.26
C GLY A 46 -0.29 8.89 -14.63
N PHE A 47 0.24 9.58 -15.65
CA PHE A 47 0.24 9.11 -17.04
C PHE A 47 0.92 7.73 -17.25
N THR A 48 1.70 7.28 -16.28
CA THR A 48 2.40 5.98 -16.32
C THR A 48 1.60 4.85 -15.67
N GLN A 49 0.49 5.16 -14.97
CA GLN A 49 -0.24 4.23 -14.13
C GLN A 49 -1.45 3.67 -14.88
N ALA A 50 -1.61 2.35 -14.89
CA ALA A 50 -2.79 1.67 -15.42
C ALA A 50 -3.86 1.42 -14.35
N LYS A 51 -3.45 1.26 -13.09
CA LYS A 51 -4.32 1.07 -11.92
C LYS A 51 -3.61 1.56 -10.66
N LYS A 52 -4.39 2.17 -9.74
CA LYS A 52 -3.87 2.65 -8.46
C LYS A 52 -4.89 2.42 -7.36
N TYR A 53 -4.39 1.99 -6.19
CA TYR A 53 -5.13 1.95 -4.93
C TYR A 53 -4.39 2.80 -3.91
N ASP A 54 -5.12 3.68 -3.23
CA ASP A 54 -4.60 4.41 -2.09
C ASP A 54 -5.24 3.88 -0.80
N LEU A 55 -4.43 3.70 0.23
CA LEU A 55 -4.86 3.32 1.56
C LEU A 55 -4.72 4.53 2.48
N GLU A 56 -5.81 4.90 3.11
CA GLU A 56 -5.85 6.04 4.01
C GLU A 56 -6.26 5.61 5.41
N VAL A 57 -5.65 6.20 6.42
CA VAL A 57 -5.98 6.03 7.83
C VAL A 57 -6.64 7.28 8.38
N TRP A 58 -7.55 7.11 9.31
CA TRP A 58 -8.17 8.24 10.00
C TRP A 58 -7.20 8.83 11.03
N ALA A 59 -6.92 10.10 10.93
CA ALA A 59 -6.13 10.88 11.89
C ALA A 59 -7.09 11.63 12.82
N ALA A 60 -7.28 11.11 14.02
CA ALA A 60 -8.31 11.58 14.94
C ALA A 60 -8.08 13.01 15.42
N GLY A 61 -6.83 13.40 15.68
CA GLY A 61 -6.47 14.75 16.09
C GLY A 61 -6.63 15.77 14.97
N GLN A 62 -6.33 15.39 13.73
CA GLN A 62 -6.47 16.25 12.57
C GLN A 62 -7.87 16.21 11.93
N GLN A 63 -8.73 15.30 12.36
CA GLN A 63 -10.08 15.08 11.81
C GLN A 63 -10.09 14.88 10.30
N ARG A 64 -9.13 14.12 9.77
CA ARG A 64 -8.99 13.85 8.31
C ARG A 64 -8.38 12.49 8.01
N TRP A 65 -8.57 12.06 6.78
CA TRP A 65 -7.91 10.89 6.23
C TRP A 65 -6.50 11.25 5.76
N LEU A 66 -5.52 10.40 6.10
CA LEU A 66 -4.13 10.50 5.67
C LEU A 66 -3.78 9.30 4.80
N GLU A 67 -3.34 9.54 3.56
CA GLU A 67 -2.79 8.50 2.71
C GLU A 67 -1.50 7.95 3.33
N VAL A 68 -1.46 6.65 3.58
CA VAL A 68 -0.30 5.94 4.16
C VAL A 68 0.30 4.92 3.22
N SER A 69 -0.40 4.55 2.17
CA SER A 69 0.12 3.69 1.11
C SER A 69 -0.55 4.01 -0.22
N SER A 70 0.22 3.92 -1.29
CA SER A 70 -0.27 3.96 -2.66
C SER A 70 0.31 2.78 -3.41
N VAL A 71 -0.55 1.94 -4.00
CA VAL A 71 -0.16 0.75 -4.74
C VAL A 71 -0.59 0.90 -6.19
N SER A 72 0.37 0.91 -7.10
CA SER A 72 0.16 1.19 -8.52
C SER A 72 0.67 0.07 -9.41
N CYS A 73 -0.05 -0.19 -10.51
CA CYS A 73 0.39 -1.01 -11.63
C CYS A 73 0.79 -0.11 -12.80
N PHE A 74 1.97 -0.36 -13.36
CA PHE A 74 2.55 0.42 -14.47
C PHE A 74 2.59 -0.36 -15.78
N THR A 75 2.02 -1.55 -15.82
CA THR A 75 2.19 -2.48 -16.95
C THR A 75 3.66 -2.58 -17.36
N ASP A 76 3.99 -2.47 -18.62
CA ASP A 76 5.36 -2.53 -19.13
C ASP A 76 6.05 -1.16 -19.26
N PHE A 77 5.42 -0.08 -18.82
CA PHE A 77 5.93 1.28 -19.01
C PHE A 77 7.34 1.48 -18.42
N GLN A 78 7.54 1.07 -17.18
CA GLN A 78 8.85 1.18 -16.50
C GLN A 78 9.86 0.18 -17.06
N ALA A 79 9.40 -1.03 -17.36
CA ALA A 79 10.25 -2.08 -17.90
C ALA A 79 10.83 -1.73 -19.29
N ARG A 80 10.08 -1.01 -20.14
CA ARG A 80 10.57 -0.50 -21.42
C ARG A 80 11.74 0.45 -21.24
N ARG A 81 11.69 1.33 -20.23
CA ARG A 81 12.76 2.30 -19.93
C ARG A 81 13.98 1.65 -19.32
N ALA A 82 13.76 0.71 -18.40
CA ALA A 82 14.82 -0.08 -17.76
C ALA A 82 15.34 -1.22 -18.65
N ASN A 83 14.73 -1.45 -19.82
CA ASN A 83 14.96 -2.59 -20.71
C ASN A 83 14.89 -3.96 -19.99
N THR A 84 14.01 -4.08 -18.99
CA THR A 84 13.85 -5.29 -18.20
C THR A 84 12.90 -6.25 -18.91
N ARG A 85 13.41 -7.42 -19.28
CA ARG A 85 12.68 -8.41 -20.08
C ARG A 85 12.75 -9.79 -19.44
N TYR A 86 11.81 -10.64 -19.79
CA TYR A 86 11.82 -12.06 -19.46
C TYR A 86 11.68 -12.91 -20.72
N ARG A 87 12.16 -14.15 -20.64
CA ARG A 87 12.01 -15.12 -21.74
C ARG A 87 10.70 -15.88 -21.56
N GLN A 88 9.87 -15.84 -22.58
CA GLN A 88 8.62 -16.60 -22.64
C GLN A 88 8.89 -18.09 -22.92
N LYS A 89 7.87 -18.93 -22.72
CA LYS A 89 7.97 -20.38 -22.96
C LYS A 89 8.25 -20.71 -24.43
N ASP A 90 7.82 -19.88 -25.37
CA ASP A 90 8.07 -20.01 -26.81
C ASP A 90 9.47 -19.49 -27.23
N GLY A 91 10.31 -19.09 -26.28
CA GLY A 91 11.66 -18.59 -26.51
C GLY A 91 11.75 -17.10 -26.81
N LYS A 92 10.64 -16.40 -27.09
CA LYS A 92 10.62 -14.95 -27.33
C LYS A 92 10.85 -14.18 -26.03
N THR A 93 11.25 -12.93 -26.16
CA THR A 93 11.38 -12.01 -25.03
C THR A 93 10.20 -11.04 -24.97
N ALA A 94 9.72 -10.73 -23.78
CA ALA A 94 8.73 -9.70 -23.53
C ALA A 94 9.16 -8.81 -22.35
N PHE A 95 8.65 -7.58 -22.29
CA PHE A 95 8.86 -6.72 -21.13
C PHE A 95 8.06 -7.25 -19.94
N VAL A 96 8.64 -7.15 -18.76
CA VAL A 96 7.93 -7.44 -17.51
C VAL A 96 6.91 -6.34 -17.20
N HIS A 97 5.88 -6.66 -16.43
CA HIS A 97 5.02 -5.65 -15.83
C HIS A 97 5.52 -5.33 -14.43
N THR A 98 5.37 -4.08 -14.02
CA THR A 98 5.88 -3.59 -12.73
C THR A 98 4.76 -3.10 -11.83
N LEU A 99 4.95 -3.31 -10.55
CA LEU A 99 4.14 -2.77 -9.47
C LEU A 99 5.01 -1.90 -8.58
N ASN A 100 4.39 -0.91 -7.97
CA ASN A 100 5.02 -0.07 -6.95
C ASN A 100 4.05 0.10 -5.79
N GLY A 101 4.54 -0.02 -4.57
CA GLY A 101 3.71 0.14 -3.38
C GLY A 101 4.55 0.52 -2.17
N SER A 102 4.03 1.43 -1.35
CA SER A 102 4.64 1.78 -0.07
C SER A 102 4.13 0.84 1.02
N GLY A 103 5.01 0.28 1.76
CA GLY A 103 4.58 -0.56 2.87
C GLY A 103 5.04 -0.06 4.24
N LEU A 104 4.67 1.09 4.63
CA LEU A 104 3.77 2.20 4.56
C LEU A 104 4.54 3.53 4.56
N ALA A 105 3.84 4.69 4.50
CA ALA A 105 4.42 6.01 4.77
C ALA A 105 4.67 6.15 6.28
N VAL A 106 5.91 5.89 6.73
CA VAL A 106 6.26 5.75 8.16
C VAL A 106 5.83 6.96 8.99
N GLY A 107 6.15 8.18 8.56
CA GLY A 107 5.79 9.39 9.31
C GLY A 107 4.28 9.57 9.48
N ARG A 108 3.50 9.40 8.41
CA ARG A 108 2.02 9.54 8.47
C ARG A 108 1.39 8.42 9.30
N THR A 109 1.90 7.20 9.19
CA THR A 109 1.43 6.07 10.01
C THR A 109 1.74 6.30 11.48
N MET A 110 2.91 6.85 11.80
CA MET A 110 3.28 7.20 13.19
C MET A 110 2.35 8.28 13.76
N VAL A 111 2.05 9.33 12.99
CA VAL A 111 1.08 10.35 13.39
C VAL A 111 -0.28 9.70 13.69
N ALA A 112 -0.77 8.84 12.81
CA ALA A 112 -2.04 8.16 13.02
C ALA A 112 -2.03 7.28 14.29
N ILE A 113 -0.93 6.57 14.58
CA ILE A 113 -0.78 5.79 15.82
C ILE A 113 -0.85 6.72 17.03
N LEU A 114 -0.05 7.78 17.06
CA LEU A 114 -0.02 8.71 18.17
C LEU A 114 -1.40 9.32 18.44
N GLU A 115 -2.11 9.76 17.41
CA GLU A 115 -3.42 10.40 17.56
C GLU A 115 -4.53 9.42 17.95
N ASN A 116 -4.53 8.18 17.44
CA ASN A 116 -5.59 7.22 17.72
C ASN A 116 -5.38 6.42 19.02
N TYR A 117 -4.15 6.34 19.50
CA TYR A 117 -3.81 5.58 20.71
C TYR A 117 -3.50 6.46 21.93
N GLN A 118 -3.65 7.78 21.79
CA GLN A 118 -3.51 8.71 22.92
C GLN A 118 -4.59 8.44 23.97
N GLN A 119 -4.19 8.42 25.23
CA GLN A 119 -5.06 8.19 26.38
C GLN A 119 -5.43 9.53 27.06
N PRO A 120 -6.50 9.57 27.86
CA PRO A 120 -6.93 10.80 28.54
C PRO A 120 -5.86 11.44 29.43
N ASP A 121 -4.93 10.65 29.99
CA ASP A 121 -3.80 11.13 30.79
C ASP A 121 -2.64 11.71 29.97
N GLY A 122 -2.75 11.66 28.63
CA GLY A 122 -1.74 12.11 27.69
C GLY A 122 -0.67 11.07 27.35
N SER A 123 -0.73 9.88 27.91
CA SER A 123 0.10 8.75 27.51
C SER A 123 -0.38 8.20 26.16
N VAL A 124 0.44 7.34 25.53
CA VAL A 124 0.08 6.69 24.25
C VAL A 124 0.22 5.19 24.40
N ALA A 125 -0.86 4.46 24.21
CA ALA A 125 -0.83 3.00 24.17
C ALA A 125 -0.07 2.53 22.93
N ILE A 126 0.81 1.54 23.09
CA ILE A 126 1.59 0.98 21.99
C ILE A 126 0.80 -0.18 21.37
N PRO A 127 0.49 -0.14 20.06
CA PRO A 127 -0.14 -1.27 19.37
C PRO A 127 0.59 -2.58 19.64
N ALA A 128 -0.15 -3.66 19.89
CA ALA A 128 0.43 -4.96 20.26
C ALA A 128 1.51 -5.45 19.28
N ALA A 129 1.32 -5.18 17.98
CA ALA A 129 2.26 -5.54 16.93
C ALA A 129 3.62 -4.83 17.05
N LEU A 130 3.69 -3.67 17.71
CA LEU A 130 4.91 -2.90 17.89
C LEU A 130 5.62 -3.17 19.21
N GLN A 131 4.93 -3.72 20.21
CA GLN A 131 5.49 -3.95 21.55
C GLN A 131 6.80 -4.78 21.54
N PRO A 132 6.93 -5.86 20.75
CA PRO A 132 8.18 -6.62 20.68
C PRO A 132 9.38 -5.79 20.21
N TYR A 133 9.14 -4.82 19.32
CA TYR A 133 10.19 -3.93 18.79
C TYR A 133 10.53 -2.79 19.74
N MET A 134 9.74 -2.58 20.78
CA MET A 134 9.92 -1.55 21.80
C MET A 134 10.29 -2.12 23.17
N GLY A 135 10.92 -3.30 23.18
CA GLY A 135 11.35 -3.95 24.43
C GLY A 135 10.19 -4.41 25.32
N GLY A 136 9.04 -4.72 24.71
CA GLY A 136 7.84 -5.16 25.43
C GLY A 136 7.06 -4.02 26.11
N LYS A 137 7.42 -2.77 25.91
CA LYS A 137 6.68 -1.62 26.45
C LYS A 137 5.26 -1.60 25.87
N LYS A 138 4.30 -1.30 26.73
CA LYS A 138 2.88 -1.22 26.37
C LYS A 138 2.38 0.21 26.24
N VAL A 139 3.08 1.16 26.83
CA VAL A 139 2.68 2.57 26.92
C VAL A 139 3.91 3.47 26.77
N ILE A 140 3.75 4.59 26.10
CA ILE A 140 4.67 5.73 26.13
C ILE A 140 4.07 6.71 27.13
N GLU A 141 4.77 6.94 28.23
CA GLU A 141 4.31 7.84 29.29
C GLU A 141 4.50 9.30 28.89
N LYS A 142 3.64 10.17 29.40
CA LYS A 142 3.80 11.61 29.28
C LYS A 142 4.96 12.01 30.21
N LEU A 143 5.89 12.81 29.71
CA LEU A 143 6.96 13.43 30.49
C LEU A 143 6.41 14.53 31.43
#